data_9cf3333f883b2199a0062111f73103d0
#
_entry.id   9cf3333f883b2199a0062111f73103d0
#
_cell.length_a   1.000
_cell.length_b   1.000
_cell.length_c   1.000
_cell.angle_alpha   90.00
_cell.angle_beta   90.00
_cell.angle_gamma   90.00
#
_symmetry.space_group_name_H-M   'P 1'
#
loop_
_entity.id
_entity.type
_entity.pdbx_description
1 polymer ?
#
loop_
_entity_poly.entity_id
_entity_poly.type
_entity_poly.pdbx_seq_one_letter_code
_entity_poly.pdbx_strand_id
1 'polypeptide(L)'
;MSDDFIDKEEQNEENIPTPENGHLDYKPADTKNTGVKHQLSGMYQNWFLDYASYVILERAVPHINDGLKPVQRRILHSMKRLDDGRYNKVANIVGHTMQFHPHGDASIGDALVQLGQKDLLIDCQGNWGNILTGDGAAAPRYIEARLSKFALDVVFNPKTTEWQASYDGRNKEPITLPVKFPLLLAQGVEGIAVGLSSKILPHNFNELCDASIAYLRGEEFKLYPDFQTGGSIDVSRYNDGERGGMVKVRAKINKIDNKTLSIAEVPFGKTVPGVCDSIVKASEKGKIKIRKVEDLTSEKVEILVHLAPGVSSDKTLDALYAFTDCEVSISPNCCVIDEKKPHFLTVSAVLKKATDNTLSLLRQELEIHKGELLENLHFASLEKIFIEERIYKEVKFEQSENTDAACEFIDERLTPFYPQFIREVTKEDILKLLDIKMARILKFNKDKADENIARIKEQIEEINNHLAHIVEYTIDWYQMLKDKYGKQYPRRTELRNFDTIEAAKVVEANEKLYINREEGFIGTALKKDEFIAN
;
A
#
# COMPACT_ATOMS: atom_id res chain seq x y z
N MET A 1 -19.87 60.48 20.68
CA MET A 1 -19.32 59.52 21.59
C MET A 1 -19.62 58.15 20.91
N SER A 2 -19.07 57.75 19.86
CA SER A 2 -17.89 58.04 18.96
C SER A 2 -16.69 57.19 19.35
N ASP A 3 -16.32 56.38 18.42
CA ASP A 3 -14.95 56.10 18.01
C ASP A 3 -13.95 55.82 19.13
N ASP A 4 -13.81 54.55 19.53
CA ASP A 4 -12.63 54.02 20.23
C ASP A 4 -12.72 52.49 20.48
N PHE A 5 -13.09 51.70 19.45
CA PHE A 5 -13.05 50.22 19.53
C PHE A 5 -12.61 49.50 18.25
N ILE A 6 -11.79 50.14 17.46
CA ILE A 6 -11.15 49.46 16.31
C ILE A 6 -9.67 49.83 16.33
N ASP A 7 -8.84 49.17 17.13
CA ASP A 7 -7.37 49.17 16.98
C ASP A 7 -6.68 48.31 18.07
N LYS A 8 -7.08 47.03 18.22
CA LYS A 8 -6.34 46.08 19.09
C LYS A 8 -6.40 44.61 18.66
N GLU A 9 -6.61 44.30 17.38
CA GLU A 9 -6.53 42.92 16.90
C GLU A 9 -5.48 42.68 15.80
N GLU A 10 -4.51 43.56 15.64
CA GLU A 10 -3.39 43.34 14.71
C GLU A 10 -2.04 43.20 15.39
N GLN A 11 -1.90 42.40 16.41
CA GLN A 11 -0.58 41.99 16.92
C GLN A 11 -0.74 40.68 17.70
N ASN A 12 -0.83 39.57 17.01
CA ASN A 12 -0.42 38.24 17.50
C ASN A 12 -0.55 37.19 16.38
N GLU A 13 0.08 37.43 15.23
CA GLU A 13 0.56 36.31 14.42
C GLU A 13 1.91 35.84 15.00
N GLU A 14 1.84 35.19 16.16
CA GLU A 14 2.98 34.48 16.70
C GLU A 14 3.34 33.30 15.81
N ASN A 15 4.59 33.34 15.34
CA ASN A 15 5.40 32.26 14.79
C ASN A 15 4.88 30.86 15.12
N ILE A 16 4.25 30.22 14.14
CA ILE A 16 4.07 28.78 14.15
C ILE A 16 5.44 28.19 13.84
N PRO A 17 6.09 27.46 14.77
CA PRO A 17 7.36 26.82 14.51
C PRO A 17 7.16 25.77 13.42
N THR A 18 7.76 26.00 12.26
CA THR A 18 7.92 25.00 11.20
C THR A 18 8.73 23.82 11.74
N PRO A 19 8.32 22.57 11.50
CA PRO A 19 9.12 21.42 11.93
C PRO A 19 10.49 21.45 11.27
N GLU A 20 11.54 21.17 12.05
CA GLU A 20 12.96 21.13 11.65
C GLU A 20 13.30 20.01 10.64
N ASN A 21 12.46 19.76 9.68
CA ASN A 21 12.68 18.75 8.66
C ASN A 21 12.61 19.36 7.26
N GLY A 22 13.69 20.01 6.87
CA GLY A 22 14.05 20.17 5.47
C GLY A 22 13.14 21.06 4.61
N HIS A 23 12.21 21.80 5.16
CA HIS A 23 11.48 22.84 4.46
C HIS A 23 12.36 24.10 4.41
N LEU A 24 12.63 24.56 3.20
CA LEU A 24 13.22 25.86 2.99
C LEU A 24 12.33 26.91 3.66
N ASP A 25 12.89 27.67 4.62
CA ASP A 25 12.19 28.76 5.30
C ASP A 25 11.65 29.76 4.27
N TYR A 26 10.37 29.67 3.95
CA TYR A 26 9.70 30.70 3.18
C TYR A 26 9.51 31.93 4.08
N LYS A 27 10.36 32.94 3.91
CA LYS A 27 10.11 34.27 4.46
C LYS A 27 9.31 35.07 3.42
N PRO A 28 8.05 35.44 3.71
CA PRO A 28 7.32 36.35 2.83
C PRO A 28 8.15 37.62 2.63
N ALA A 29 8.28 38.06 1.40
CA ALA A 29 8.95 39.35 1.11
C ALA A 29 8.23 40.47 1.87
N ASP A 30 8.99 41.36 2.50
CA ASP A 30 8.50 42.47 3.30
C ASP A 30 7.50 43.34 2.50
N THR A 31 6.22 43.21 2.80
CA THR A 31 5.11 43.81 2.02
C THR A 31 4.88 45.30 2.33
N LYS A 32 5.80 45.97 3.03
CA LYS A 32 5.65 47.39 3.42
C LYS A 32 5.83 48.39 2.29
N ASN A 33 6.07 47.93 1.05
CA ASN A 33 6.14 48.82 -0.12
C ASN A 33 5.05 48.50 -1.13
N THR A 34 4.15 49.42 -1.36
CA THR A 34 3.18 49.46 -2.46
C THR A 34 3.89 49.28 -3.79
N GLY A 35 3.89 48.10 -4.35
CA GLY A 35 4.52 47.79 -5.64
C GLY A 35 5.59 46.72 -5.56
N VAL A 36 5.37 45.63 -4.81
CA VAL A 36 6.26 44.46 -4.75
C VAL A 36 6.37 43.84 -6.15
N LYS A 37 7.51 44.06 -6.81
CA LYS A 37 7.84 43.39 -8.07
C LYS A 37 8.45 42.01 -7.74
N HIS A 38 7.68 40.97 -7.87
CA HIS A 38 8.22 39.60 -7.82
C HIS A 38 8.89 39.29 -9.15
N GLN A 39 10.14 38.87 -9.11
CA GLN A 39 10.80 38.33 -10.31
C GLN A 39 10.21 36.95 -10.58
N LEU A 40 9.76 36.68 -11.80
CA LEU A 40 9.19 35.41 -12.23
C LEU A 40 10.14 34.22 -11.93
N SER A 41 11.47 34.47 -12.09
CA SER A 41 12.52 33.51 -11.72
C SER A 41 12.48 33.12 -10.25
N GLY A 42 12.26 34.06 -9.32
CA GLY A 42 12.14 33.77 -7.88
C GLY A 42 10.87 32.97 -7.53
N MET A 43 9.76 33.25 -8.23
CA MET A 43 8.53 32.44 -8.07
C MET A 43 8.74 30.98 -8.52
N TYR A 44 9.42 30.76 -9.67
CA TYR A 44 9.74 29.42 -10.13
C TYR A 44 10.78 28.73 -9.24
N GLN A 45 11.77 29.46 -8.77
CA GLN A 45 12.88 28.89 -8.00
C GLN A 45 12.46 28.50 -6.58
N ASN A 46 11.53 29.25 -5.96
CA ASN A 46 11.14 29.01 -4.57
C ASN A 46 9.75 28.37 -4.49
N TRP A 47 8.69 29.06 -4.90
CA TRP A 47 7.31 28.61 -4.66
C TRP A 47 6.92 27.37 -5.46
N PHE A 48 7.32 27.35 -6.75
CA PHE A 48 6.99 26.20 -7.60
C PHE A 48 7.77 24.96 -7.17
N LEU A 49 9.04 25.13 -6.81
CA LEU A 49 9.88 24.02 -6.36
C LEU A 49 9.39 23.45 -5.03
N ASP A 50 9.03 24.31 -4.07
CA ASP A 50 8.47 23.89 -2.78
C ASP A 50 7.16 23.14 -2.97
N TYR A 51 6.25 23.69 -3.80
CA TYR A 51 5.00 23.00 -4.11
C TYR A 51 5.23 21.67 -4.84
N ALA A 52 6.13 21.64 -5.82
CA ALA A 52 6.46 20.42 -6.55
C ALA A 52 7.04 19.36 -5.61
N SER A 53 7.96 19.73 -4.72
CA SER A 53 8.56 18.84 -3.72
C SER A 53 7.49 18.31 -2.78
N TYR A 54 6.60 19.16 -2.28
CA TYR A 54 5.48 18.73 -1.44
C TYR A 54 4.57 17.72 -2.15
N VAL A 55 4.18 17.98 -3.41
CA VAL A 55 3.32 17.06 -4.17
C VAL A 55 4.01 15.72 -4.43
N ILE A 56 5.32 15.72 -4.66
CA ILE A 56 6.10 14.50 -4.88
C ILE A 56 6.20 13.70 -3.59
N LEU A 57 6.70 14.31 -2.50
CA LEU A 57 7.06 13.62 -1.28
C LEU A 57 5.85 13.31 -0.39
N GLU A 58 4.88 14.24 -0.32
CA GLU A 58 3.80 14.18 0.67
C GLU A 58 2.41 13.86 0.10
N ARG A 59 2.31 13.54 -1.22
CA ARG A 59 0.99 13.28 -1.83
C ARG A 59 0.97 12.15 -2.84
N ALA A 60 1.78 12.22 -3.90
CA ALA A 60 1.53 11.44 -5.11
C ALA A 60 2.35 10.15 -5.21
N VAL A 61 3.58 10.15 -4.69
CA VAL A 61 4.53 9.04 -4.84
C VAL A 61 4.56 8.20 -3.56
N PRO A 62 4.50 6.86 -3.67
CA PRO A 62 4.54 5.97 -2.50
C PRO A 62 5.96 5.86 -1.93
N HIS A 63 6.05 5.59 -0.62
CA HIS A 63 7.32 5.30 0.04
C HIS A 63 7.72 3.84 -0.18
N ILE A 64 9.02 3.57 -0.38
CA ILE A 64 9.52 2.23 -0.69
C ILE A 64 9.31 1.23 0.45
N ASN A 65 9.45 1.65 1.72
CA ASN A 65 9.41 0.77 2.89
C ASN A 65 8.02 0.20 3.16
N ASP A 66 6.96 0.98 2.97
CA ASP A 66 5.58 0.53 3.24
C ASP A 66 4.69 0.49 1.99
N GLY A 67 5.15 1.02 0.87
CA GLY A 67 4.40 1.03 -0.39
C GLY A 67 3.18 1.96 -0.38
N LEU A 68 3.07 2.87 0.58
CA LEU A 68 1.90 3.69 0.80
C LEU A 68 2.17 5.17 0.49
N LYS A 69 1.13 5.83 0.00
CA LYS A 69 1.07 7.29 -0.02
C LYS A 69 0.75 7.81 1.39
N PRO A 70 1.13 9.06 1.73
CA PRO A 70 0.88 9.61 3.08
C PRO A 70 -0.58 9.51 3.53
N VAL A 71 -1.55 9.81 2.66
CA VAL A 71 -2.99 9.69 2.99
C VAL A 71 -3.38 8.24 3.32
N GLN A 72 -2.86 7.26 2.59
CA GLN A 72 -3.14 5.83 2.83
C GLN A 72 -2.57 5.37 4.16
N ARG A 73 -1.34 5.77 4.47
CA ARG A 73 -0.68 5.49 5.75
C ARG A 73 -1.45 6.07 6.92
N ARG A 74 -1.92 7.31 6.82
CA ARG A 74 -2.72 7.99 7.84
C ARG A 74 -4.09 7.34 8.04
N ILE A 75 -4.73 6.87 6.95
CA ILE A 75 -5.97 6.08 7.02
C ILE A 75 -5.74 4.79 7.81
N LEU A 76 -4.74 3.99 7.45
CA LEU A 76 -4.43 2.73 8.13
C LEU A 76 -4.05 2.95 9.60
N HIS A 77 -3.27 4.00 9.89
CA HIS A 77 -2.97 4.41 11.26
C HIS A 77 -4.23 4.75 12.06
N SER A 78 -5.14 5.55 11.48
CA SER A 78 -6.43 5.88 12.09
C SER A 78 -7.30 4.65 12.33
N MET A 79 -7.37 3.76 11.35
CA MET A 79 -8.11 2.49 11.49
C MET A 79 -7.52 1.63 12.62
N LYS A 80 -6.19 1.58 12.76
CA LYS A 80 -5.53 0.83 13.84
C LYS A 80 -5.81 1.43 15.23
N ARG A 81 -5.90 2.75 15.34
CA ARG A 81 -6.28 3.41 16.60
C ARG A 81 -7.75 3.19 16.98
N LEU A 82 -8.62 3.00 15.99
CA LEU A 82 -10.04 2.71 16.18
C LEU A 82 -10.36 1.20 16.28
N ASP A 83 -9.35 0.33 16.11
CA ASP A 83 -9.52 -1.11 15.97
C ASP A 83 -9.97 -1.76 17.29
N ASP A 84 -11.20 -2.22 17.30
CA ASP A 84 -11.81 -3.05 18.35
C ASP A 84 -12.32 -4.40 17.80
N GLY A 85 -11.92 -4.76 16.58
CA GLY A 85 -12.33 -5.96 15.85
C GLY A 85 -13.66 -5.85 15.12
N ARG A 86 -14.44 -4.77 15.34
CA ARG A 86 -15.72 -4.52 14.68
C ARG A 86 -15.59 -3.61 13.48
N TYR A 87 -16.62 -3.61 12.63
CA TYR A 87 -16.73 -2.65 11.54
C TYR A 87 -17.00 -1.24 12.06
N ASN A 88 -16.30 -0.27 11.51
CA ASN A 88 -16.52 1.16 11.77
C ASN A 88 -17.10 1.84 10.53
N LYS A 89 -17.99 2.80 10.73
CA LYS A 89 -18.48 3.66 9.63
C LYS A 89 -17.31 4.38 8.96
N VAL A 90 -17.28 4.37 7.63
CA VAL A 90 -16.25 5.09 6.86
C VAL A 90 -16.21 6.56 7.24
N ALA A 91 -17.37 7.19 7.50
CA ALA A 91 -17.44 8.57 7.99
C ALA A 91 -16.65 8.81 9.28
N ASN A 92 -16.67 7.85 10.23
CA ASN A 92 -15.91 7.94 11.48
C ASN A 92 -14.41 7.80 11.24
N ILE A 93 -14.01 6.87 10.36
CA ILE A 93 -12.60 6.68 9.97
C ILE A 93 -12.07 7.94 9.29
N VAL A 94 -12.83 8.53 8.36
CA VAL A 94 -12.48 9.78 7.68
C VAL A 94 -12.30 10.92 8.69
N GLY A 95 -13.28 11.12 9.58
CA GLY A 95 -13.22 12.14 10.62
C GLY A 95 -12.02 11.97 11.56
N HIS A 96 -11.69 10.71 11.95
CA HIS A 96 -10.51 10.44 12.75
C HIS A 96 -9.21 10.69 11.99
N THR A 97 -9.17 10.39 10.68
CA THR A 97 -7.98 10.60 9.84
C THR A 97 -7.64 12.08 9.66
N MET A 98 -8.63 12.98 9.72
CA MET A 98 -8.42 14.43 9.62
C MET A 98 -7.51 14.99 10.74
N GLN A 99 -7.34 14.27 11.86
CA GLN A 99 -6.36 14.63 12.91
C GLN A 99 -4.90 14.52 12.42
N PHE A 100 -4.65 13.80 11.34
CA PHE A 100 -3.33 13.54 10.79
C PHE A 100 -3.17 14.11 9.36
N HIS A 101 -4.27 14.30 8.63
CA HIS A 101 -4.25 14.67 7.21
C HIS A 101 -4.93 16.03 7.00
N PRO A 102 -4.17 17.12 6.73
CA PRO A 102 -4.68 18.48 6.63
C PRO A 102 -5.34 18.79 5.28
N HIS A 103 -6.17 17.87 4.77
CA HIS A 103 -6.90 18.01 3.51
C HIS A 103 -8.36 17.62 3.69
N GLY A 104 -9.18 17.95 2.69
CA GLY A 104 -10.63 17.72 2.77
C GLY A 104 -11.02 16.25 2.95
N ASP A 105 -12.12 16.02 3.66
CA ASP A 105 -12.71 14.72 3.97
C ASP A 105 -13.01 13.87 2.73
N ALA A 106 -13.44 14.50 1.63
CA ALA A 106 -13.68 13.82 0.37
C ALA A 106 -12.43 13.08 -0.15
N SER A 107 -11.26 13.72 -0.09
CA SER A 107 -9.99 13.10 -0.55
C SER A 107 -9.59 11.88 0.30
N ILE A 108 -9.87 11.93 1.61
CA ILE A 108 -9.65 10.81 2.53
C ILE A 108 -10.64 9.68 2.22
N GLY A 109 -11.91 10.02 2.01
CA GLY A 109 -12.96 9.07 1.65
C GLY A 109 -12.64 8.32 0.36
N ASP A 110 -12.26 9.04 -0.69
CA ASP A 110 -11.88 8.45 -1.98
C ASP A 110 -10.65 7.53 -1.85
N ALA A 111 -9.64 7.94 -1.10
CA ALA A 111 -8.45 7.12 -0.84
C ALA A 111 -8.80 5.85 -0.05
N LEU A 112 -9.70 5.93 0.94
CA LEU A 112 -10.17 4.78 1.69
C LEU A 112 -10.96 3.81 0.81
N VAL A 113 -11.84 4.32 -0.06
CA VAL A 113 -12.58 3.50 -1.03
C VAL A 113 -11.62 2.78 -1.97
N GLN A 114 -10.63 3.48 -2.52
CA GLN A 114 -9.61 2.85 -3.38
C GLN A 114 -8.81 1.75 -2.67
N LEU A 115 -8.47 1.95 -1.38
CA LEU A 115 -7.80 0.91 -0.59
C LEU A 115 -8.71 -0.30 -0.36
N GLY A 116 -9.99 -0.07 -0.07
CA GLY A 116 -10.97 -1.14 0.14
C GLY A 116 -11.22 -1.95 -1.13
N GLN A 117 -11.31 -1.30 -2.29
CA GLN A 117 -11.52 -1.96 -3.58
C GLN A 117 -10.35 -2.86 -4.02
N LYS A 118 -9.16 -2.72 -3.41
CA LYS A 118 -8.01 -3.61 -3.63
C LYS A 118 -8.10 -4.94 -2.90
N ASP A 119 -9.08 -5.09 -1.99
CA ASP A 119 -9.43 -6.35 -1.31
C ASP A 119 -8.24 -7.06 -0.63
N LEU A 120 -7.36 -6.29 0.02
CA LEU A 120 -6.18 -6.83 0.70
C LEU A 120 -6.08 -6.36 2.16
N LEU A 121 -6.08 -5.05 2.40
CA LEU A 121 -5.83 -4.46 3.71
C LEU A 121 -7.10 -4.19 4.52
N ILE A 122 -8.24 -4.09 3.86
CA ILE A 122 -9.49 -3.62 4.44
C ILE A 122 -10.61 -4.60 4.10
N ASP A 123 -11.29 -5.10 5.13
CA ASP A 123 -12.57 -5.78 4.99
C ASP A 123 -13.67 -4.73 4.81
N CYS A 124 -14.42 -4.82 3.73
CA CYS A 124 -15.44 -3.87 3.33
C CYS A 124 -16.84 -4.41 3.59
N GLN A 125 -17.75 -3.56 4.10
CA GLN A 125 -19.17 -3.88 4.25
C GLN A 125 -20.05 -2.77 3.65
N GLY A 126 -21.06 -3.16 2.87
CA GLY A 126 -21.92 -2.25 2.13
C GLY A 126 -21.48 -2.09 0.67
N ASN A 127 -21.98 -1.06 0.00
CA ASN A 127 -21.67 -0.78 -1.41
C ASN A 127 -20.42 0.10 -1.54
N TRP A 128 -19.30 -0.51 -1.85
CA TRP A 128 -18.01 0.16 -2.07
C TRP A 128 -17.74 0.52 -3.54
N GLY A 129 -18.79 0.50 -4.38
CA GLY A 129 -18.66 0.68 -5.81
C GLY A 129 -18.20 -0.60 -6.52
N ASN A 130 -17.98 -0.50 -7.81
CA ASN A 130 -17.55 -1.64 -8.63
C ASN A 130 -16.54 -1.17 -9.67
N ILE A 131 -15.33 -1.70 -9.62
CA ILE A 131 -14.24 -1.38 -10.56
C ILE A 131 -14.52 -1.83 -11.99
N LEU A 132 -15.41 -2.83 -12.19
CA LEU A 132 -15.77 -3.36 -13.51
C LEU A 132 -16.85 -2.51 -14.17
N THR A 133 -17.88 -2.09 -13.42
CA THR A 133 -18.96 -1.25 -13.96
C THR A 133 -18.64 0.23 -13.87
N GLY A 134 -17.71 0.63 -13.01
CA GLY A 134 -17.37 2.03 -12.76
C GLY A 134 -18.36 2.73 -11.82
N ASP A 135 -19.23 1.98 -11.14
CA ASP A 135 -20.15 2.52 -10.15
C ASP A 135 -19.38 3.08 -8.95
N GLY A 136 -19.80 4.24 -8.50
CA GLY A 136 -19.23 4.87 -7.31
C GLY A 136 -19.66 4.20 -6.02
N ALA A 137 -18.86 4.34 -4.96
CA ALA A 137 -19.21 3.88 -3.64
C ALA A 137 -20.39 4.68 -3.06
N ALA A 138 -21.16 4.05 -2.18
CA ALA A 138 -22.17 4.73 -1.38
C ALA A 138 -21.54 5.76 -0.45
N ALA A 139 -22.34 6.74 0.01
CA ALA A 139 -21.84 7.78 0.91
C ALA A 139 -21.19 7.18 2.19
N PRO A 140 -20.13 7.81 2.73
CA PRO A 140 -19.35 7.30 3.87
C PRO A 140 -20.15 6.93 5.13
N ARG A 141 -21.34 7.51 5.30
CA ARG A 141 -22.23 7.20 6.42
C ARG A 141 -22.94 5.84 6.32
N TYR A 142 -22.96 5.23 5.13
CA TYR A 142 -23.65 3.95 4.88
C TYR A 142 -22.71 2.75 4.85
N ILE A 143 -21.48 2.94 4.39
CA ILE A 143 -20.47 1.88 4.25
C ILE A 143 -19.60 1.77 5.49
N GLU A 144 -19.08 0.58 5.72
CA GLU A 144 -18.30 0.24 6.90
C GLU A 144 -17.01 -0.48 6.51
N ALA A 145 -15.99 -0.28 7.32
CA ALA A 145 -14.66 -0.88 7.12
C ALA A 145 -14.05 -1.35 8.45
N ARG A 146 -13.20 -2.36 8.36
CA ARG A 146 -12.25 -2.75 9.40
C ARG A 146 -10.95 -3.22 8.75
N LEU A 147 -9.88 -3.29 9.54
CA LEU A 147 -8.63 -3.88 9.09
C LEU A 147 -8.80 -5.38 8.85
N SER A 148 -8.26 -5.87 7.73
CA SER A 148 -8.22 -7.30 7.46
C SER A 148 -7.26 -8.01 8.42
N LYS A 149 -7.42 -9.33 8.59
CA LYS A 149 -6.47 -10.13 9.37
C LYS A 149 -5.06 -10.06 8.80
N PHE A 150 -4.93 -10.02 7.47
CA PHE A 150 -3.66 -9.83 6.81
C PHE A 150 -3.01 -8.49 7.18
N ALA A 151 -3.77 -7.40 7.16
CA ALA A 151 -3.25 -6.08 7.56
C ALA A 151 -2.77 -6.08 9.02
N LEU A 152 -3.51 -6.71 9.93
CA LEU A 152 -3.13 -6.79 11.35
C LEU A 152 -1.83 -7.59 11.57
N ASP A 153 -1.62 -8.66 10.82
CA ASP A 153 -0.42 -9.49 10.93
C ASP A 153 0.84 -8.82 10.33
N VAL A 154 0.66 -8.04 9.25
CA VAL A 154 1.76 -7.65 8.37
C VAL A 154 2.16 -6.19 8.52
N VAL A 155 1.19 -5.29 8.82
CA VAL A 155 1.38 -3.84 8.67
C VAL A 155 1.78 -3.15 9.98
N PHE A 156 1.40 -3.69 11.13
CA PHE A 156 1.48 -2.96 12.39
C PHE A 156 2.38 -3.63 13.41
N ASN A 157 3.34 -2.88 13.92
CA ASN A 157 4.06 -3.18 15.15
C ASN A 157 4.52 -1.86 15.79
N PRO A 158 3.91 -1.43 16.92
CA PRO A 158 4.26 -0.15 17.56
C PRO A 158 5.71 -0.04 18.02
N LYS A 159 6.36 -1.20 18.31
CA LYS A 159 7.72 -1.26 18.83
C LYS A 159 8.79 -1.06 17.76
N THR A 160 8.47 -1.36 16.49
CA THR A 160 9.36 -1.17 15.34
C THR A 160 8.95 0.01 14.47
N THR A 161 7.90 0.75 14.85
CA THR A 161 7.43 1.94 14.13
C THR A 161 8.21 3.17 14.56
N GLU A 162 8.72 3.93 13.59
CA GLU A 162 9.26 5.27 13.82
C GLU A 162 8.14 6.30 13.80
N TRP A 163 8.11 7.17 14.80
CA TRP A 163 7.04 8.12 15.04
C TRP A 163 7.49 9.55 14.83
N GLN A 164 6.63 10.36 14.24
CA GLN A 164 6.79 11.81 14.14
C GLN A 164 5.56 12.54 14.70
N ALA A 165 5.68 13.84 14.94
CA ALA A 165 4.53 14.67 15.28
C ALA A 165 3.58 14.81 14.07
N SER A 166 2.27 14.86 14.33
CA SER A 166 1.27 15.23 13.32
C SER A 166 1.44 16.69 12.89
N TYR A 167 0.82 17.08 11.78
CA TYR A 167 0.92 18.45 11.24
C TYR A 167 0.56 19.55 12.26
N ASP A 168 -0.30 19.26 13.23
CA ASP A 168 -0.72 20.18 14.29
C ASP A 168 0.06 20.00 15.61
N GLY A 169 1.02 19.08 15.66
CA GLY A 169 1.83 18.76 16.82
C GLY A 169 1.10 18.08 17.99
N ARG A 170 -0.21 17.83 17.87
CA ARG A 170 -1.03 17.28 18.96
C ARG A 170 -0.97 15.76 19.09
N ASN A 171 -0.69 15.08 17.99
CA ASN A 171 -0.67 13.63 17.88
C ASN A 171 0.68 13.16 17.38
N LYS A 172 0.89 11.83 17.44
CA LYS A 172 2.00 11.15 16.77
C LYS A 172 1.46 10.32 15.60
N GLU A 173 2.14 10.39 14.47
CA GLU A 173 1.86 9.57 13.30
C GLU A 173 3.11 8.79 12.87
N PRO A 174 2.97 7.61 12.22
CA PRO A 174 4.13 6.86 11.73
C PRO A 174 4.79 7.58 10.55
N ILE A 175 6.12 7.62 10.53
CA ILE A 175 6.89 8.06 9.35
C ILE A 175 6.64 7.09 8.22
N THR A 176 6.85 5.79 8.47
CA THR A 176 6.43 4.67 7.63
C THR A 176 5.85 3.57 8.53
N LEU A 177 4.98 2.74 7.98
CA LEU A 177 4.50 1.55 8.68
C LEU A 177 5.50 0.39 8.51
N PRO A 178 5.72 -0.44 9.55
CA PRO A 178 6.65 -1.56 9.49
C PRO A 178 6.06 -2.75 8.73
N VAL A 179 5.89 -2.59 7.43
CA VAL A 179 5.23 -3.59 6.57
C VAL A 179 6.19 -4.73 6.26
N LYS A 180 5.80 -5.95 6.62
CA LYS A 180 6.58 -7.19 6.42
C LYS A 180 6.08 -7.99 5.21
N PHE A 181 5.91 -7.32 4.06
CA PHE A 181 5.45 -7.89 2.80
C PHE A 181 5.67 -6.88 1.66
N PRO A 182 5.91 -7.28 0.41
CA PRO A 182 6.06 -6.36 -0.73
C PRO A 182 4.72 -5.73 -1.16
N LEU A 183 4.13 -4.95 -0.25
CA LEU A 183 2.79 -4.40 -0.36
C LEU A 183 2.62 -3.50 -1.57
N LEU A 184 3.65 -2.71 -1.92
CA LEU A 184 3.64 -1.82 -3.07
C LEU A 184 3.36 -2.59 -4.37
N LEU A 185 4.01 -3.73 -4.54
CA LEU A 185 3.84 -4.58 -5.72
C LEU A 185 2.50 -5.33 -5.71
N ALA A 186 2.03 -5.75 -4.53
CA ALA A 186 0.73 -6.43 -4.42
C ALA A 186 -0.44 -5.51 -4.77
N GLN A 187 -0.41 -4.27 -4.30
CA GLN A 187 -1.50 -3.32 -4.52
C GLN A 187 -1.39 -2.54 -5.82
N GLY A 188 -0.17 -2.37 -6.33
CA GLY A 188 0.11 -1.39 -7.34
C GLY A 188 -0.22 0.04 -6.89
N VAL A 189 0.25 1.02 -7.64
CA VAL A 189 -0.02 2.43 -7.37
C VAL A 189 -0.01 3.23 -8.65
N GLU A 190 -0.87 4.22 -8.73
CA GLU A 190 -0.83 5.27 -9.73
C GLU A 190 -0.86 6.64 -9.05
N GLY A 191 0.06 7.52 -9.44
CA GLY A 191 0.16 8.86 -8.89
C GLY A 191 0.78 9.81 -9.89
N ILE A 192 0.18 11.00 -10.01
CA ILE A 192 0.66 12.08 -10.88
C ILE A 192 1.14 13.20 -9.97
N ALA A 193 2.42 13.52 -10.09
CA ALA A 193 3.06 14.63 -9.40
C ALA A 193 3.49 15.71 -10.38
N VAL A 194 4.17 16.74 -9.90
CA VAL A 194 4.72 17.79 -10.76
C VAL A 194 6.03 17.29 -11.38
N GLY A 195 6.05 17.13 -12.70
CA GLY A 195 7.22 16.65 -13.44
C GLY A 195 7.53 15.15 -13.29
N LEU A 196 6.84 14.45 -12.41
CA LEU A 196 7.01 13.04 -12.13
C LEU A 196 5.66 12.31 -12.09
N SER A 197 5.69 11.03 -12.40
CA SER A 197 4.55 10.13 -12.20
C SER A 197 5.03 8.79 -11.69
N SER A 198 4.19 8.09 -10.94
CA SER A 198 4.39 6.70 -10.56
C SER A 198 3.25 5.87 -11.13
N LYS A 199 3.57 4.77 -11.80
CA LYS A 199 2.59 3.78 -12.29
C LYS A 199 3.17 2.39 -12.13
N ILE A 200 2.94 1.81 -10.96
CA ILE A 200 3.38 0.46 -10.60
C ILE A 200 2.17 -0.45 -10.70
N LEU A 201 2.28 -1.47 -11.55
CA LEU A 201 1.20 -2.41 -11.78
C LEU A 201 1.11 -3.43 -10.62
N PRO A 202 -0.10 -3.91 -10.28
CA PRO A 202 -0.26 -4.92 -9.23
C PRO A 202 0.27 -6.28 -9.70
N HIS A 203 0.75 -7.08 -8.74
CA HIS A 203 1.29 -8.42 -8.94
C HIS A 203 0.59 -9.43 -8.04
N ASN A 204 0.66 -10.69 -8.41
CA ASN A 204 0.00 -11.77 -7.67
C ASN A 204 0.63 -11.99 -6.30
N PHE A 205 -0.21 -12.14 -5.27
CA PHE A 205 0.20 -12.36 -3.89
C PHE A 205 1.12 -13.57 -3.71
N ASN A 206 0.75 -14.72 -4.28
CA ASN A 206 1.54 -15.95 -4.15
C ASN A 206 2.88 -15.85 -4.86
N GLU A 207 2.89 -15.24 -6.06
CA GLU A 207 4.11 -15.04 -6.83
C GLU A 207 5.07 -14.08 -6.13
N LEU A 208 4.56 -13.08 -5.41
CA LEU A 208 5.38 -12.19 -4.58
C LEU A 208 6.02 -12.93 -3.42
N CYS A 209 5.29 -13.83 -2.73
CA CYS A 209 5.87 -14.68 -1.69
C CYS A 209 6.95 -15.60 -2.27
N ASP A 210 6.66 -16.27 -3.39
CA ASP A 210 7.60 -17.18 -4.05
C ASP A 210 8.86 -16.45 -4.51
N ALA A 211 8.73 -15.28 -5.11
CA ALA A 211 9.85 -14.47 -5.56
C ALA A 211 10.70 -13.94 -4.39
N SER A 212 10.07 -13.58 -3.26
CA SER A 212 10.80 -13.18 -2.03
C SER A 212 11.59 -14.36 -1.45
N ILE A 213 10.99 -15.56 -1.43
CA ILE A 213 11.68 -16.79 -1.00
C ILE A 213 12.85 -17.12 -1.95
N ALA A 214 12.64 -17.06 -3.27
CA ALA A 214 13.69 -17.30 -4.27
C ALA A 214 14.85 -16.32 -4.09
N TYR A 215 14.55 -15.02 -3.90
CA TYR A 215 15.59 -14.02 -3.64
C TYR A 215 16.41 -14.33 -2.38
N LEU A 216 15.76 -14.69 -1.27
CA LEU A 216 16.43 -15.05 -0.01
C LEU A 216 17.33 -16.30 -0.16
N ARG A 217 16.99 -17.22 -1.07
CA ARG A 217 17.80 -18.39 -1.42
C ARG A 217 18.91 -18.10 -2.43
N GLY A 218 18.96 -16.87 -2.97
CA GLY A 218 19.90 -16.50 -4.03
C GLY A 218 19.51 -17.06 -5.41
N GLU A 219 18.26 -17.43 -5.60
CA GLU A 219 17.72 -17.96 -6.87
C GLU A 219 17.19 -16.81 -7.75
N GLU A 220 17.14 -17.04 -9.05
CA GLU A 220 16.53 -16.10 -9.99
C GLU A 220 15.01 -16.17 -9.91
N PHE A 221 14.36 -15.02 -10.07
CA PHE A 221 12.90 -14.91 -10.13
C PHE A 221 12.46 -13.95 -11.24
N LYS A 222 11.22 -14.09 -11.67
CA LYS A 222 10.55 -13.17 -12.61
C LYS A 222 9.17 -12.87 -12.09
N LEU A 223 8.77 -11.60 -12.17
CA LEU A 223 7.46 -11.12 -11.77
C LEU A 223 6.76 -10.46 -12.95
N TYR A 224 5.49 -10.78 -13.12
CA TYR A 224 4.64 -10.18 -14.13
C TYR A 224 3.35 -9.67 -13.49
N PRO A 225 2.78 -8.56 -14.01
CA PRO A 225 1.54 -8.01 -13.47
C PRO A 225 0.40 -9.03 -13.45
N ASP A 226 -0.46 -8.88 -12.45
CA ASP A 226 -1.70 -9.63 -12.30
C ASP A 226 -2.83 -8.67 -11.91
N PHE A 227 -3.92 -8.68 -12.66
CA PHE A 227 -5.01 -7.71 -12.54
C PHE A 227 -6.26 -8.35 -11.95
N GLN A 228 -6.94 -7.64 -11.06
CA GLN A 228 -8.22 -8.09 -10.49
C GLN A 228 -9.29 -8.31 -11.54
N THR A 229 -9.23 -7.56 -12.66
CA THR A 229 -10.18 -7.66 -13.78
C THR A 229 -9.95 -8.87 -14.67
N GLY A 230 -8.83 -9.61 -14.51
CA GLY A 230 -8.48 -10.74 -15.37
C GLY A 230 -7.92 -10.30 -16.72
N GLY A 231 -8.37 -10.95 -17.78
CA GLY A 231 -7.90 -10.73 -19.15
C GLY A 231 -6.62 -11.49 -19.48
N SER A 232 -6.03 -11.14 -20.60
CA SER A 232 -4.73 -11.67 -21.04
C SER A 232 -3.71 -10.53 -21.13
N ILE A 233 -2.44 -10.83 -20.84
CA ILE A 233 -1.36 -9.84 -20.87
C ILE A 233 -0.18 -10.34 -21.72
N ASP A 234 0.33 -9.48 -22.59
CA ASP A 234 1.61 -9.65 -23.27
C ASP A 234 2.68 -8.82 -22.56
N VAL A 235 3.66 -9.52 -22.02
CA VAL A 235 4.78 -8.96 -21.24
C VAL A 235 6.10 -8.92 -22.02
N SER A 236 6.08 -9.21 -23.32
CA SER A 236 7.30 -9.27 -24.15
C SER A 236 8.13 -7.99 -24.11
N ARG A 237 7.50 -6.86 -23.85
CA ARG A 237 8.14 -5.54 -23.75
C ARG A 237 8.03 -4.92 -22.35
N TYR A 238 7.74 -5.72 -21.33
CA TYR A 238 7.54 -5.23 -19.96
C TYR A 238 8.78 -4.58 -19.35
N ASN A 239 9.96 -5.11 -19.67
CA ASN A 239 11.25 -4.62 -19.20
C ASN A 239 11.30 -4.40 -17.68
N ASP A 240 10.85 -5.41 -16.91
CA ASP A 240 10.82 -5.40 -15.44
C ASP A 240 10.17 -4.12 -14.83
N GLY A 241 9.20 -3.54 -15.52
CA GLY A 241 8.48 -2.34 -15.07
C GLY A 241 9.24 -1.03 -15.17
N GLU A 242 10.39 -0.97 -15.83
CA GLU A 242 11.14 0.24 -16.07
C GLU A 242 10.40 1.24 -16.98
N ARG A 243 10.77 2.50 -16.83
CA ARG A 243 10.30 3.56 -17.72
C ARG A 243 10.68 3.27 -19.17
N GLY A 244 9.67 3.28 -20.06
CA GLY A 244 9.83 2.90 -21.47
C GLY A 244 9.43 1.45 -21.74
N GLY A 245 9.25 0.61 -20.72
CA GLY A 245 8.58 -0.66 -20.83
C GLY A 245 7.10 -0.50 -21.17
N MET A 246 6.47 -1.56 -21.67
CA MET A 246 5.07 -1.58 -22.04
C MET A 246 4.50 -2.99 -21.89
N VAL A 247 3.28 -3.09 -21.40
CA VAL A 247 2.48 -4.30 -21.47
C VAL A 247 1.25 -4.03 -22.32
N LYS A 248 0.78 -5.06 -23.04
CA LYS A 248 -0.51 -5.02 -23.69
C LYS A 248 -1.48 -5.92 -22.94
N VAL A 249 -2.67 -5.40 -22.68
CA VAL A 249 -3.72 -6.14 -21.96
C VAL A 249 -4.92 -6.28 -22.88
N ARG A 250 -5.39 -7.50 -23.06
CA ARG A 250 -6.56 -7.83 -23.87
C ARG A 250 -7.71 -8.32 -23.03
N ALA A 251 -8.91 -7.91 -23.41
CA ALA A 251 -10.16 -8.51 -22.96
C ALA A 251 -10.19 -10.00 -23.28
N LYS A 252 -10.85 -10.79 -22.43
CA LYS A 252 -11.12 -12.19 -22.73
C LYS A 252 -12.39 -12.29 -23.56
N ILE A 253 -12.24 -12.58 -24.85
CA ILE A 253 -13.34 -12.67 -25.80
C ILE A 253 -13.52 -14.13 -26.23
N ASN A 254 -14.72 -14.65 -26.03
CA ASN A 254 -15.10 -15.99 -26.38
C ASN A 254 -16.04 -15.96 -27.59
N LYS A 255 -15.90 -16.89 -28.52
CA LYS A 255 -16.80 -17.08 -29.63
C LYS A 255 -17.94 -18.01 -29.19
N ILE A 256 -19.16 -17.48 -29.07
CA ILE A 256 -20.35 -18.27 -28.75
C ILE A 256 -20.78 -19.02 -30.00
N ASP A 257 -20.95 -18.29 -31.09
CA ASP A 257 -21.31 -18.81 -32.40
C ASP A 257 -20.70 -17.93 -33.53
N ASN A 258 -21.03 -18.22 -34.79
CA ASN A 258 -20.51 -17.46 -35.92
C ASN A 258 -21.07 -16.03 -36.05
N LYS A 259 -22.03 -15.65 -35.17
CA LYS A 259 -22.70 -14.35 -35.20
C LYS A 259 -22.58 -13.58 -33.90
N THR A 260 -22.06 -14.22 -32.84
CA THR A 260 -22.04 -13.64 -31.51
C THR A 260 -20.70 -13.90 -30.84
N LEU A 261 -20.06 -12.82 -30.38
CA LEU A 261 -18.90 -12.85 -29.50
C LEU A 261 -19.31 -12.43 -28.10
N SER A 262 -18.73 -13.05 -27.07
CA SER A 262 -18.92 -12.68 -25.66
C SER A 262 -17.60 -12.20 -25.05
N ILE A 263 -17.62 -11.00 -24.46
CA ILE A 263 -16.51 -10.49 -23.68
C ILE A 263 -16.79 -10.86 -22.23
N ALA A 264 -15.95 -11.74 -21.66
CA ALA A 264 -16.08 -12.27 -20.30
C ALA A 264 -15.21 -11.53 -19.28
N GLU A 265 -14.17 -10.85 -19.72
CA GLU A 265 -13.26 -10.06 -18.86
C GLU A 265 -12.82 -8.81 -19.63
N VAL A 266 -12.75 -7.67 -18.94
CA VAL A 266 -12.32 -6.39 -19.51
C VAL A 266 -10.86 -6.08 -19.16
N PRO A 267 -10.12 -5.32 -19.99
CA PRO A 267 -8.75 -4.94 -19.69
C PRO A 267 -8.65 -4.07 -18.44
N PHE A 268 -7.53 -4.19 -17.75
CA PHE A 268 -7.23 -3.37 -16.57
C PHE A 268 -7.36 -1.87 -16.84
N GLY A 269 -8.06 -1.18 -15.94
CA GLY A 269 -8.31 0.27 -16.04
C GLY A 269 -9.45 0.66 -17.00
N LYS A 270 -10.17 -0.33 -17.56
CA LYS A 270 -11.37 -0.10 -18.36
C LYS A 270 -12.62 -0.63 -17.65
N THR A 271 -13.73 0.05 -17.87
CA THR A 271 -15.04 -0.35 -17.35
C THR A 271 -15.89 -0.96 -18.45
N VAL A 272 -16.87 -1.77 -18.07
CA VAL A 272 -17.82 -2.42 -18.99
C VAL A 272 -18.53 -1.40 -19.89
N PRO A 273 -19.14 -0.30 -19.35
CA PRO A 273 -19.72 0.73 -20.19
C PRO A 273 -18.70 1.39 -21.13
N GLY A 274 -17.46 1.64 -20.65
CA GLY A 274 -16.40 2.23 -21.48
C GLY A 274 -16.01 1.35 -22.66
N VAL A 275 -15.92 0.04 -22.44
CA VAL A 275 -15.67 -0.94 -23.54
C VAL A 275 -16.84 -0.96 -24.53
N CYS A 276 -18.09 -1.01 -24.05
CA CYS A 276 -19.27 -0.95 -24.89
C CYS A 276 -19.28 0.31 -25.75
N ASP A 277 -19.05 1.48 -25.16
CA ASP A 277 -18.99 2.77 -25.87
C ASP A 277 -17.88 2.79 -26.91
N SER A 278 -16.72 2.21 -26.62
CA SER A 278 -15.60 2.14 -27.57
C SER A 278 -15.95 1.28 -28.77
N ILE A 279 -16.69 0.18 -28.57
CA ILE A 279 -17.15 -0.71 -29.63
C ILE A 279 -18.18 0.00 -30.52
N VAL A 280 -19.16 0.67 -29.92
CA VAL A 280 -20.18 1.45 -30.66
C VAL A 280 -19.50 2.54 -31.48
N LYS A 281 -18.61 3.32 -30.89
CA LYS A 281 -17.86 4.38 -31.61
C LYS A 281 -17.02 3.84 -32.77
N ALA A 282 -16.43 2.64 -32.61
CA ALA A 282 -15.68 2.01 -33.71
C ALA A 282 -16.61 1.53 -34.84
N SER A 283 -17.82 1.08 -34.52
CA SER A 283 -18.84 0.72 -35.48
C SER A 283 -19.38 1.94 -36.25
N GLU A 284 -19.69 3.04 -35.55
CA GLU A 284 -20.13 4.30 -36.16
C GLU A 284 -19.08 4.88 -37.13
N LYS A 285 -17.80 4.71 -36.80
CA LYS A 285 -16.68 5.09 -37.69
C LYS A 285 -16.44 4.09 -38.84
N GLY A 286 -17.27 3.06 -38.95
CA GLY A 286 -17.15 2.04 -40.01
C GLY A 286 -15.93 1.13 -39.88
N LYS A 287 -15.23 1.10 -38.76
CA LYS A 287 -14.05 0.24 -38.56
C LYS A 287 -14.40 -1.20 -38.24
N ILE A 288 -15.57 -1.44 -37.66
CA ILE A 288 -16.16 -2.75 -37.38
C ILE A 288 -17.62 -2.77 -37.81
N LYS A 289 -18.11 -3.94 -38.21
CA LYS A 289 -19.50 -4.13 -38.60
C LYS A 289 -20.22 -5.01 -37.60
N ILE A 290 -20.91 -4.37 -36.67
CA ILE A 290 -21.74 -5.04 -35.66
C ILE A 290 -23.21 -4.66 -35.84
N ARG A 291 -24.09 -5.52 -35.38
CA ARG A 291 -25.54 -5.29 -35.37
C ARG A 291 -25.96 -4.63 -34.04
N LYS A 292 -25.44 -5.12 -32.91
CA LYS A 292 -25.84 -4.72 -31.57
C LYS A 292 -24.78 -5.10 -30.56
N VAL A 293 -24.65 -4.31 -29.49
CA VAL A 293 -23.91 -4.65 -28.27
C VAL A 293 -24.92 -4.73 -27.12
N GLU A 294 -24.84 -5.76 -26.31
CA GLU A 294 -25.70 -5.97 -25.15
C GLU A 294 -24.82 -6.19 -23.93
N ASP A 295 -25.06 -5.39 -22.88
CA ASP A 295 -24.43 -5.57 -21.59
C ASP A 295 -25.35 -6.41 -20.69
N LEU A 296 -24.93 -7.63 -20.37
CA LEU A 296 -25.60 -8.56 -19.47
C LEU A 296 -24.81 -8.76 -18.18
N THR A 297 -23.88 -7.86 -17.88
CA THR A 297 -23.01 -7.94 -16.72
C THR A 297 -23.82 -7.93 -15.42
N SER A 298 -23.54 -8.93 -14.56
CA SER A 298 -24.10 -9.06 -13.21
C SER A 298 -22.98 -9.28 -12.20
N GLU A 299 -22.82 -10.45 -11.61
CA GLU A 299 -21.66 -10.82 -10.80
C GLU A 299 -20.40 -11.03 -11.64
N LYS A 300 -20.60 -11.43 -12.90
CA LYS A 300 -19.53 -11.63 -13.88
C LYS A 300 -19.77 -10.72 -15.06
N VAL A 301 -18.68 -10.30 -15.69
CA VAL A 301 -18.74 -9.53 -16.92
C VAL A 301 -19.30 -10.41 -18.05
N GLU A 302 -20.30 -9.91 -18.74
CA GLU A 302 -20.86 -10.53 -19.94
C GLU A 302 -21.36 -9.46 -20.91
N ILE A 303 -20.54 -9.16 -21.93
CA ILE A 303 -20.92 -8.25 -23.01
C ILE A 303 -21.08 -9.08 -24.28
N LEU A 304 -22.29 -9.08 -24.87
CA LEU A 304 -22.56 -9.75 -26.13
C LEU A 304 -22.41 -8.77 -27.30
N VAL A 305 -21.56 -9.15 -28.25
CA VAL A 305 -21.35 -8.40 -29.50
C VAL A 305 -21.96 -9.21 -30.65
N HIS A 306 -23.09 -8.75 -31.18
CA HIS A 306 -23.78 -9.37 -32.30
C HIS A 306 -23.26 -8.83 -33.62
N LEU A 307 -22.76 -9.72 -34.46
CA LEU A 307 -22.14 -9.38 -35.76
C LEU A 307 -23.20 -9.11 -36.82
N ALA A 308 -22.87 -8.28 -37.80
CA ALA A 308 -23.68 -8.08 -38.97
C ALA A 308 -23.66 -9.35 -39.86
N PRO A 309 -24.72 -9.60 -40.66
CA PRO A 309 -24.74 -10.74 -41.57
C PRO A 309 -23.58 -10.73 -42.57
N GLY A 310 -22.92 -11.87 -42.74
CA GLY A 310 -21.81 -12.04 -43.70
C GLY A 310 -20.43 -11.61 -43.19
N VAL A 311 -20.33 -11.17 -41.95
CA VAL A 311 -19.04 -10.77 -41.33
C VAL A 311 -18.36 -11.97 -40.64
N SER A 312 -17.05 -12.10 -40.83
CA SER A 312 -16.25 -13.14 -40.17
C SER A 312 -16.05 -12.82 -38.69
N SER A 313 -16.38 -13.75 -37.80
CA SER A 313 -16.15 -13.61 -36.34
C SER A 313 -14.67 -13.42 -36.03
N ASP A 314 -13.77 -14.11 -36.73
CA ASP A 314 -12.33 -14.05 -36.44
C ASP A 314 -11.75 -12.68 -36.85
N LYS A 315 -12.14 -12.15 -38.03
CA LYS A 315 -11.76 -10.78 -38.44
C LYS A 315 -12.32 -9.72 -37.50
N THR A 316 -13.55 -9.90 -37.01
CA THR A 316 -14.14 -8.97 -36.05
C THR A 316 -13.45 -9.04 -34.71
N LEU A 317 -13.01 -10.22 -34.26
CA LEU A 317 -12.23 -10.37 -33.05
C LEU A 317 -10.93 -9.54 -33.12
N ASP A 318 -10.19 -9.67 -34.23
CA ASP A 318 -8.99 -8.87 -34.47
C ASP A 318 -9.29 -7.37 -34.55
N ALA A 319 -10.39 -7.00 -35.18
CA ALA A 319 -10.84 -5.61 -35.27
C ALA A 319 -11.23 -5.02 -33.93
N LEU A 320 -11.84 -5.80 -33.03
CA LEU A 320 -12.13 -5.38 -31.66
C LEU A 320 -10.82 -5.06 -30.89
N TYR A 321 -9.80 -5.89 -31.01
CA TYR A 321 -8.51 -5.59 -30.41
C TYR A 321 -7.79 -4.39 -31.06
N ALA A 322 -7.91 -4.23 -32.37
CA ALA A 322 -7.20 -3.16 -33.06
C ALA A 322 -7.82 -1.76 -32.89
N PHE A 323 -9.15 -1.67 -32.73
CA PHE A 323 -9.90 -0.40 -32.86
C PHE A 323 -10.72 -0.02 -31.63
N THR A 324 -10.75 -0.86 -30.59
CA THR A 324 -11.56 -0.61 -29.40
C THR A 324 -10.73 -0.76 -28.13
N ASP A 325 -11.33 -0.44 -26.99
CA ASP A 325 -10.74 -0.63 -25.68
C ASP A 325 -10.63 -2.11 -25.24
N CYS A 326 -10.88 -3.06 -26.14
CA CYS A 326 -10.64 -4.49 -25.90
C CYS A 326 -9.13 -4.84 -25.84
N GLU A 327 -8.24 -4.02 -26.39
CA GLU A 327 -6.80 -4.05 -26.14
C GLU A 327 -6.34 -2.68 -25.66
N VAL A 328 -5.56 -2.65 -24.58
CA VAL A 328 -4.95 -1.43 -24.07
C VAL A 328 -3.45 -1.64 -23.87
N SER A 329 -2.68 -0.59 -24.15
CA SER A 329 -1.25 -0.56 -23.86
C SER A 329 -1.02 0.23 -22.58
N ILE A 330 -0.26 -0.32 -21.64
CA ILE A 330 0.06 0.32 -20.36
C ILE A 330 1.57 0.42 -20.25
N SER A 331 2.06 1.64 -20.03
CA SER A 331 3.48 1.89 -19.77
C SER A 331 3.71 2.05 -18.27
N PRO A 332 4.43 1.14 -17.62
CA PRO A 332 4.79 1.25 -16.22
C PRO A 332 5.84 2.35 -16.00
N ASN A 333 5.89 2.87 -14.80
CA ASN A 333 6.92 3.79 -14.33
C ASN A 333 7.07 3.63 -12.83
N CYS A 334 8.06 2.85 -12.39
CA CYS A 334 8.24 2.54 -10.99
C CYS A 334 9.03 3.64 -10.29
N CYS A 335 8.33 4.73 -9.93
CA CYS A 335 8.86 5.84 -9.14
C CYS A 335 8.41 5.69 -7.68
N VAL A 336 9.36 5.73 -6.75
CA VAL A 336 9.14 5.59 -5.30
C VAL A 336 9.95 6.63 -4.53
N ILE A 337 9.52 6.94 -3.31
CA ILE A 337 10.32 7.73 -2.38
C ILE A 337 11.20 6.80 -1.55
N ASP A 338 12.51 7.09 -1.57
CA ASP A 338 13.51 6.45 -0.73
C ASP A 338 14.42 7.56 -0.18
N GLU A 339 14.73 7.56 1.12
CA GLU A 339 15.55 8.59 1.78
C GLU A 339 15.15 10.03 1.41
N LYS A 340 13.85 10.32 1.38
CA LYS A 340 13.27 11.63 1.03
C LYS A 340 13.57 12.10 -0.40
N LYS A 341 13.88 11.17 -1.32
CA LYS A 341 14.13 11.46 -2.73
C LYS A 341 13.33 10.52 -3.63
N PRO A 342 12.89 10.98 -4.81
CA PRO A 342 12.29 10.10 -5.79
C PRO A 342 13.36 9.24 -6.49
N HIS A 343 13.13 7.94 -6.54
CA HIS A 343 13.95 6.96 -7.23
C HIS A 343 13.14 6.22 -8.27
N PHE A 344 13.75 5.93 -9.43
CA PHE A 344 13.20 5.08 -10.47
C PHE A 344 13.85 3.71 -10.37
N LEU A 345 13.06 2.69 -10.09
CA LEU A 345 13.53 1.34 -9.85
C LEU A 345 12.86 0.35 -10.80
N THR A 346 13.42 -0.85 -10.90
CA THR A 346 12.74 -2.00 -11.50
C THR A 346 11.81 -2.67 -10.47
N VAL A 347 10.86 -3.46 -10.94
CA VAL A 347 9.99 -4.26 -10.06
C VAL A 347 10.81 -5.24 -9.23
N SER A 348 11.82 -5.88 -9.84
CA SER A 348 12.74 -6.77 -9.13
C SER A 348 13.53 -6.04 -8.03
N ALA A 349 13.97 -4.81 -8.28
CA ALA A 349 14.67 -4.01 -7.27
C ALA A 349 13.74 -3.62 -6.10
N VAL A 350 12.47 -3.29 -6.39
CA VAL A 350 11.47 -3.01 -5.35
C VAL A 350 11.19 -4.25 -4.52
N LEU A 351 11.06 -5.43 -5.13
CA LEU A 351 10.87 -6.68 -4.40
C LEU A 351 12.04 -6.96 -3.46
N LYS A 352 13.28 -6.85 -3.96
CA LYS A 352 14.50 -7.07 -3.16
C LYS A 352 14.51 -6.14 -1.94
N LYS A 353 14.32 -4.82 -2.14
CA LYS A 353 14.26 -3.85 -1.04
C LYS A 353 13.14 -4.17 -0.04
N ALA A 354 11.94 -4.54 -0.49
CA ALA A 354 10.85 -4.92 0.38
C ALA A 354 11.14 -6.19 1.17
N THR A 355 11.83 -7.17 0.56
CA THR A 355 12.23 -8.41 1.22
C THR A 355 13.34 -8.15 2.26
N ASP A 356 14.34 -7.34 1.94
CA ASP A 356 15.41 -6.93 2.87
C ASP A 356 14.82 -6.14 4.05
N ASN A 357 13.86 -5.25 3.80
CA ASN A 357 13.13 -4.53 4.84
C ASN A 357 12.35 -5.50 5.75
N THR A 358 11.69 -6.50 5.17
CA THR A 358 10.99 -7.55 5.93
C THR A 358 11.94 -8.31 6.84
N LEU A 359 13.09 -8.75 6.33
CA LEU A 359 14.13 -9.43 7.10
C LEU A 359 14.63 -8.55 8.24
N SER A 360 14.90 -7.27 7.97
CA SER A 360 15.35 -6.31 8.98
C SER A 360 14.32 -6.11 10.08
N LEU A 361 13.03 -5.95 9.73
CA LEU A 361 11.93 -5.80 10.68
C LEU A 361 11.73 -7.04 11.55
N LEU A 362 11.77 -8.24 10.95
CA LEU A 362 11.66 -9.50 11.69
C LEU A 362 12.84 -9.67 12.67
N ARG A 363 14.05 -9.33 12.25
CA ARG A 363 15.23 -9.31 13.13
C ARG A 363 15.03 -8.36 14.31
N GLN A 364 14.60 -7.13 14.04
CA GLN A 364 14.34 -6.12 15.07
C GLN A 364 13.24 -6.56 16.04
N GLU A 365 12.17 -7.19 15.56
CA GLU A 365 11.11 -7.76 16.39
C GLU A 365 11.67 -8.83 17.35
N LEU A 366 12.51 -9.75 16.84
CA LEU A 366 13.15 -10.79 17.65
C LEU A 366 14.13 -10.20 18.69
N GLU A 367 14.91 -9.20 18.31
CA GLU A 367 15.84 -8.52 19.23
C GLU A 367 15.11 -7.79 20.36
N ILE A 368 14.01 -7.08 20.04
CA ILE A 368 13.16 -6.43 21.05
C ILE A 368 12.55 -7.48 21.98
N HIS A 369 11.99 -8.56 21.42
CA HIS A 369 11.38 -9.62 22.23
C HIS A 369 12.41 -10.33 23.12
N LYS A 370 13.62 -10.57 22.61
CA LYS A 370 14.75 -11.09 23.40
C LYS A 370 15.09 -10.15 24.57
N GLY A 371 15.17 -8.84 24.31
CA GLY A 371 15.42 -7.84 25.35
C GLY A 371 14.35 -7.88 26.45
N GLU A 372 13.07 -7.97 26.09
CA GLU A 372 11.96 -8.11 27.04
C GLU A 372 12.04 -9.40 27.87
N LEU A 373 12.39 -10.51 27.23
CA LEU A 373 12.56 -11.79 27.94
C LEU A 373 13.78 -11.76 28.89
N LEU A 374 14.87 -11.11 28.51
CA LEU A 374 16.03 -10.93 29.38
C LEU A 374 15.69 -10.08 30.62
N GLU A 375 14.95 -8.99 30.46
CA GLU A 375 14.45 -8.19 31.58
C GLU A 375 13.50 -8.99 32.48
N ASN A 376 12.60 -9.76 31.88
CA ASN A 376 11.69 -10.65 32.61
C ASN A 376 12.46 -11.75 33.38
N LEU A 377 13.51 -12.32 32.78
CA LEU A 377 14.36 -13.32 33.42
C LEU A 377 15.15 -12.73 34.58
N HIS A 378 15.69 -11.53 34.38
CA HIS A 378 16.40 -10.79 35.43
C HIS A 378 15.50 -10.55 36.65
N PHE A 379 14.31 -9.98 36.42
CA PHE A 379 13.36 -9.72 37.49
C PHE A 379 12.83 -10.99 38.17
N ALA A 380 12.54 -12.05 37.42
CA ALA A 380 12.12 -13.33 37.98
C ALA A 380 13.19 -13.97 38.86
N SER A 381 14.46 -13.82 38.49
CA SER A 381 15.61 -14.29 39.31
C SER A 381 15.76 -13.49 40.58
N LEU A 382 15.63 -12.16 40.52
CA LEU A 382 15.64 -11.26 41.67
C LEU A 382 14.48 -11.57 42.63
N GLU A 383 13.26 -11.68 42.14
CA GLU A 383 12.05 -12.02 42.90
C GLU A 383 12.22 -13.36 43.64
N LYS A 384 12.74 -14.37 42.92
CA LYS A 384 12.99 -15.69 43.50
C LYS A 384 13.94 -15.58 44.71
N ILE A 385 15.12 -14.96 44.54
CA ILE A 385 16.12 -14.85 45.60
C ILE A 385 15.59 -13.99 46.75
N PHE A 386 14.93 -12.86 46.47
CA PHE A 386 14.36 -11.98 47.49
C PHE A 386 13.36 -12.71 48.39
N ILE A 387 12.56 -13.62 47.83
CA ILE A 387 11.56 -14.37 48.59
C ILE A 387 12.16 -15.61 49.25
N GLU A 388 13.06 -16.36 48.61
CA GLU A 388 13.70 -17.56 49.17
C GLU A 388 14.58 -17.22 50.36
N GLU A 389 15.40 -16.20 50.24
CA GLU A 389 16.29 -15.71 51.32
C GLU A 389 15.52 -14.91 52.36
N ARG A 390 14.21 -14.70 52.19
CA ARG A 390 13.33 -13.98 53.12
C ARG A 390 13.82 -12.58 53.47
N ILE A 391 14.50 -11.88 52.56
CA ILE A 391 15.07 -10.56 52.78
C ILE A 391 14.02 -9.57 53.31
N TYR A 392 12.78 -9.70 52.90
CA TYR A 392 11.63 -8.91 53.34
C TYR A 392 11.23 -9.14 54.82
N LYS A 393 11.79 -10.15 55.53
CA LYS A 393 11.51 -10.48 56.93
C LYS A 393 12.67 -10.13 57.87
N GLU A 394 13.74 -9.59 57.36
CA GLU A 394 14.89 -9.23 58.21
C GLU A 394 14.59 -7.98 59.03
N VAL A 395 15.00 -7.98 60.29
CA VAL A 395 14.74 -6.90 61.25
C VAL A 395 15.28 -5.56 60.76
N LYS A 396 16.43 -5.55 60.10
CA LYS A 396 17.02 -4.33 59.51
C LYS A 396 16.13 -3.76 58.40
N PHE A 397 15.45 -4.60 57.61
CA PHE A 397 14.50 -4.17 56.60
C PHE A 397 13.27 -3.52 57.23
N GLU A 398 12.71 -4.16 58.28
CA GLU A 398 11.53 -3.64 58.98
C GLU A 398 11.82 -2.33 59.74
N GLN A 399 13.07 -2.09 60.16
CA GLN A 399 13.52 -0.91 60.86
C GLN A 399 14.09 0.18 59.93
N SER A 400 14.03 0.04 58.62
CA SER A 400 14.52 1.03 57.67
C SER A 400 13.75 2.35 57.83
N GLU A 401 14.44 3.46 58.00
CA GLU A 401 13.83 4.77 58.26
C GLU A 401 13.12 5.34 57.02
N ASN A 402 13.54 4.94 55.82
CA ASN A 402 13.01 5.40 54.55
C ASN A 402 13.25 4.36 53.45
N THR A 403 12.64 4.60 52.27
CA THR A 403 12.75 3.72 51.10
C THR A 403 14.19 3.58 50.60
N ASP A 404 15.02 4.63 50.72
CA ASP A 404 16.41 4.59 50.27
C ASP A 404 17.25 3.66 51.13
N ALA A 405 17.10 3.74 52.48
CA ALA A 405 17.76 2.82 53.40
C ALA A 405 17.32 1.36 53.21
N ALA A 406 16.03 1.15 52.89
CA ALA A 406 15.53 -0.18 52.52
C ALA A 406 16.15 -0.70 51.21
N CYS A 407 16.32 0.17 50.23
CA CYS A 407 16.97 -0.19 48.97
C CYS A 407 18.45 -0.55 49.17
N GLU A 408 19.20 0.23 49.92
CA GLU A 408 20.60 -0.06 50.24
C GLU A 408 20.77 -1.38 51.00
N PHE A 409 19.87 -1.66 51.93
CA PHE A 409 19.88 -2.93 52.65
C PHE A 409 19.58 -4.12 51.72
N ILE A 410 18.59 -4.02 50.84
CA ILE A 410 18.26 -5.08 49.86
C ILE A 410 19.46 -5.30 48.94
N ASP A 411 20.09 -4.23 48.47
CA ASP A 411 21.26 -4.29 47.59
C ASP A 411 22.44 -5.02 48.27
N GLU A 412 22.74 -4.69 49.51
CA GLU A 412 23.75 -5.38 50.33
C GLU A 412 23.44 -6.88 50.42
N ARG A 413 22.19 -7.24 50.64
CA ARG A 413 21.76 -8.65 50.75
C ARG A 413 21.75 -9.40 49.44
N LEU A 414 21.53 -8.75 48.32
CA LEU A 414 21.58 -9.32 46.99
C LEU A 414 23.02 -9.45 46.46
N THR A 415 23.98 -8.69 46.97
CA THR A 415 25.38 -8.70 46.51
C THR A 415 26.02 -10.09 46.37
N PRO A 416 25.83 -11.06 47.30
CA PRO A 416 26.36 -12.43 47.13
C PRO A 416 25.81 -13.18 45.93
N PHE A 417 24.65 -12.80 45.44
CA PHE A 417 23.94 -13.44 44.34
C PHE A 417 24.14 -12.76 42.96
N TYR A 418 24.85 -11.61 42.90
CA TYR A 418 25.12 -10.84 41.68
C TYR A 418 25.65 -11.68 40.53
N PRO A 419 26.58 -12.66 40.72
CA PRO A 419 27.06 -13.49 39.62
C PRO A 419 25.98 -14.36 38.94
N GLN A 420 24.81 -14.51 39.58
CA GLN A 420 23.70 -15.31 39.05
C GLN A 420 22.75 -14.47 38.16
N PHE A 421 22.87 -13.14 38.21
CA PHE A 421 22.02 -12.23 37.43
C PHE A 421 22.61 -11.94 36.05
N ILE A 422 21.75 -11.58 35.13
CA ILE A 422 22.13 -11.32 33.72
C ILE A 422 22.82 -9.98 33.58
N ARG A 423 22.47 -9.01 34.42
CA ARG A 423 23.04 -7.66 34.47
C ARG A 423 23.13 -7.16 35.92
N GLU A 424 23.80 -6.04 36.10
CA GLU A 424 23.85 -5.36 37.39
C GLU A 424 22.45 -4.98 37.88
N VAL A 425 22.24 -5.10 39.20
CA VAL A 425 20.99 -4.74 39.86
C VAL A 425 20.94 -3.22 40.00
N THR A 426 19.86 -2.63 39.56
CA THR A 426 19.64 -1.19 39.65
C THR A 426 18.70 -0.86 40.82
N LYS A 427 18.75 0.41 41.28
CA LYS A 427 17.79 0.90 42.28
C LYS A 427 16.34 0.72 41.84
N GLU A 428 16.06 0.87 40.51
CA GLU A 428 14.73 0.65 39.96
C GLU A 428 14.27 -0.81 40.07
N ASP A 429 15.18 -1.76 39.93
CA ASP A 429 14.86 -3.18 40.10
C ASP A 429 14.51 -3.47 41.58
N ILE A 430 15.23 -2.88 42.50
CA ILE A 430 14.95 -3.01 43.93
C ILE A 430 13.60 -2.35 44.29
N LEU A 431 13.30 -1.19 43.74
CA LEU A 431 11.99 -0.55 43.95
C LEU A 431 10.85 -1.44 43.44
N LYS A 432 11.03 -2.13 42.30
CA LYS A 432 10.05 -3.13 41.82
C LYS A 432 9.89 -4.32 42.79
N LEU A 433 10.96 -4.74 43.48
CA LEU A 433 10.86 -5.76 44.53
C LEU A 433 10.02 -5.29 45.70
N LEU A 434 10.17 -4.02 46.12
CA LEU A 434 9.36 -3.43 47.19
C LEU A 434 7.88 -3.32 46.85
N ASP A 435 7.55 -3.17 45.58
CA ASP A 435 6.16 -3.14 45.10
C ASP A 435 5.48 -4.52 45.03
N ILE A 436 6.18 -5.60 45.35
CA ILE A 436 5.62 -6.95 45.35
C ILE A 436 4.57 -7.07 46.46
N LYS A 437 3.34 -7.36 46.08
CA LYS A 437 2.24 -7.56 47.01
C LYS A 437 2.46 -8.78 47.91
N MET A 438 2.21 -8.63 49.22
CA MET A 438 2.32 -9.73 50.18
C MET A 438 1.55 -10.99 49.76
N ALA A 439 0.40 -10.84 49.08
CA ALA A 439 -0.35 -11.96 48.55
C ALA A 439 0.44 -12.79 47.52
N ARG A 440 1.37 -12.17 46.78
CA ARG A 440 2.27 -12.84 45.83
C ARG A 440 3.36 -13.60 46.56
N ILE A 441 3.93 -13.00 47.60
CA ILE A 441 4.92 -13.65 48.46
C ILE A 441 4.34 -14.87 49.19
N LEU A 442 3.12 -14.77 49.72
CA LEU A 442 2.44 -15.87 50.41
C LEU A 442 2.06 -17.03 49.47
N LYS A 443 1.83 -16.75 48.19
CA LYS A 443 1.53 -17.75 47.15
C LYS A 443 2.77 -18.22 46.40
N PHE A 444 3.97 -17.77 46.79
CA PHE A 444 5.21 -18.14 46.10
C PHE A 444 5.44 -19.65 46.22
N ASN A 445 5.75 -20.27 45.10
CA ASN A 445 6.13 -21.66 44.99
C ASN A 445 7.43 -21.75 44.22
N LYS A 446 8.46 -22.28 44.86
CA LYS A 446 9.80 -22.41 44.30
C LYS A 446 9.81 -23.17 42.98
N ASP A 447 9.17 -24.33 42.93
CA ASP A 447 9.16 -25.17 41.73
C ASP A 447 8.52 -24.43 40.52
N LYS A 448 7.44 -23.68 40.77
CA LYS A 448 6.80 -22.86 39.72
C LYS A 448 7.67 -21.67 39.27
N ALA A 449 8.44 -21.09 40.18
CA ALA A 449 9.38 -20.02 39.84
C ALA A 449 10.51 -20.59 38.95
N ASP A 450 11.04 -21.76 39.32
CA ASP A 450 12.09 -22.45 38.54
C ASP A 450 11.56 -22.88 37.16
N GLU A 451 10.35 -23.44 37.07
CA GLU A 451 9.70 -23.75 35.79
C GLU A 451 9.53 -22.49 34.92
N ASN A 452 9.11 -21.38 35.52
CA ASN A 452 8.96 -20.12 34.76
C ASN A 452 10.31 -19.60 34.25
N ILE A 453 11.35 -19.62 35.07
CA ILE A 453 12.71 -19.23 34.69
C ILE A 453 13.24 -20.15 33.57
N ALA A 454 13.04 -21.46 33.70
CA ALA A 454 13.43 -22.43 32.67
C ALA A 454 12.74 -22.15 31.33
N ARG A 455 11.42 -21.90 31.35
CA ARG A 455 10.64 -21.57 30.16
C ARG A 455 11.11 -20.27 29.49
N ILE A 456 11.43 -19.23 30.27
CA ILE A 456 11.95 -17.97 29.71
C ILE A 456 13.31 -18.22 29.04
N LYS A 457 14.18 -19.02 29.67
CA LYS A 457 15.50 -19.39 29.08
C LYS A 457 15.33 -20.14 27.77
N GLU A 458 14.42 -21.10 27.71
CA GLU A 458 14.08 -21.85 26.49
C GLU A 458 13.61 -20.92 25.37
N GLN A 459 12.71 -19.96 25.67
CA GLN A 459 12.26 -18.96 24.71
C GLN A 459 13.40 -18.06 24.20
N ILE A 460 14.34 -17.67 25.08
CA ILE A 460 15.52 -16.90 24.69
C ILE A 460 16.42 -17.70 23.75
N GLU A 461 16.59 -19.01 24.02
CA GLU A 461 17.39 -19.89 23.19
C GLU A 461 16.75 -20.09 21.81
N GLU A 462 15.43 -20.27 21.76
CA GLU A 462 14.67 -20.32 20.51
C GLU A 462 14.84 -19.03 19.69
N ILE A 463 14.71 -17.87 20.32
CA ILE A 463 14.94 -16.57 19.64
C ILE A 463 16.38 -16.43 19.15
N ASN A 464 17.38 -16.87 19.93
CA ASN A 464 18.78 -16.87 19.51
C ASN A 464 18.99 -17.75 18.28
N ASN A 465 18.34 -18.92 18.22
CA ASN A 465 18.37 -19.78 17.07
C ASN A 465 17.74 -19.11 15.83
N HIS A 466 16.58 -18.44 15.98
CA HIS A 466 15.95 -17.68 14.90
C HIS A 466 16.83 -16.52 14.42
N LEU A 467 17.48 -15.79 15.33
CA LEU A 467 18.42 -14.71 14.99
C LEU A 467 19.66 -15.24 14.24
N ALA A 468 20.18 -16.41 14.62
CA ALA A 468 21.29 -17.05 13.93
C ALA A 468 20.92 -17.53 12.51
N HIS A 469 19.64 -17.88 12.30
CA HIS A 469 19.09 -18.36 11.04
C HIS A 469 17.98 -17.42 10.52
N ILE A 470 18.27 -16.12 10.53
CA ILE A 470 17.23 -15.10 10.21
C ILE A 470 16.70 -15.19 8.78
N VAL A 471 17.51 -15.69 7.84
CA VAL A 471 17.09 -15.89 6.45
C VAL A 471 16.02 -16.97 6.37
N GLU A 472 16.27 -18.10 7.00
CA GLU A 472 15.32 -19.23 7.09
C GLU A 472 14.04 -18.80 7.79
N TYR A 473 14.16 -18.08 8.90
CA TYR A 473 13.01 -17.52 9.62
C TYR A 473 12.16 -16.58 8.74
N THR A 474 12.82 -15.78 7.88
CA THR A 474 12.14 -14.91 6.93
C THR A 474 11.47 -15.71 5.81
N ILE A 475 12.09 -16.80 5.34
CA ILE A 475 11.48 -17.72 4.36
C ILE A 475 10.21 -18.36 4.96
N ASP A 476 10.28 -18.83 6.21
CA ASP A 476 9.15 -19.41 6.91
C ASP A 476 8.01 -18.40 7.11
N TRP A 477 8.35 -17.12 7.34
CA TRP A 477 7.38 -16.03 7.38
C TRP A 477 6.61 -15.92 6.06
N TYR A 478 7.29 -15.86 4.91
CA TYR A 478 6.62 -15.79 3.61
C TYR A 478 5.82 -17.06 3.30
N GLN A 479 6.32 -18.23 3.68
CA GLN A 479 5.59 -19.49 3.51
C GLN A 479 4.32 -19.49 4.36
N MET A 480 4.37 -19.05 5.61
CA MET A 480 3.22 -18.91 6.50
C MET A 480 2.18 -17.93 5.91
N LEU A 481 2.60 -16.80 5.36
CA LEU A 481 1.69 -15.86 4.71
C LEU A 481 0.98 -16.51 3.51
N LYS A 482 1.73 -17.25 2.69
CA LYS A 482 1.19 -17.96 1.52
C LYS A 482 0.19 -19.03 1.92
N ASP A 483 0.48 -19.84 2.95
CA ASP A 483 -0.39 -20.90 3.43
C ASP A 483 -1.68 -20.35 4.05
N LYS A 484 -1.57 -19.24 4.78
CA LYS A 484 -2.68 -18.62 5.50
C LYS A 484 -3.62 -17.83 4.59
N TYR A 485 -3.07 -17.08 3.63
CA TYR A 485 -3.82 -16.13 2.82
C TYR A 485 -3.85 -16.44 1.33
N GLY A 486 -2.87 -17.16 0.80
CA GLY A 486 -2.65 -17.33 -0.64
C GLY A 486 -3.81 -17.96 -1.41
N LYS A 487 -4.62 -18.78 -0.76
CA LYS A 487 -5.80 -19.41 -1.40
C LYS A 487 -6.84 -18.39 -1.88
N GLN A 488 -6.87 -17.20 -1.29
CA GLN A 488 -7.80 -16.12 -1.66
C GLN A 488 -7.35 -15.34 -2.90
N TYR A 489 -6.06 -15.47 -3.28
CA TYR A 489 -5.43 -14.67 -4.33
C TYR A 489 -4.84 -15.55 -5.45
N PRO A 490 -5.67 -16.35 -6.16
CA PRO A 490 -5.19 -17.05 -7.35
C PRO A 490 -4.86 -16.04 -8.45
N ARG A 491 -3.91 -16.38 -9.34
CA ARG A 491 -3.63 -15.55 -10.52
C ARG A 491 -4.87 -15.46 -11.41
N ARG A 492 -5.22 -14.24 -11.82
CA ARG A 492 -6.40 -13.94 -12.65
C ARG A 492 -6.03 -13.63 -14.10
N THR A 493 -4.91 -12.97 -14.33
CA THR A 493 -4.50 -12.54 -15.66
C THR A 493 -3.66 -13.61 -16.36
N GLU A 494 -4.07 -13.99 -17.58
CA GLU A 494 -3.38 -15.02 -18.34
C GLU A 494 -2.20 -14.42 -19.12
N LEU A 495 -1.00 -15.03 -18.96
CA LEU A 495 0.20 -14.64 -19.70
C LEU A 495 0.12 -15.22 -21.13
N ARG A 496 0.15 -14.37 -22.15
CA ARG A 496 0.14 -14.75 -23.56
C ARG A 496 1.03 -13.83 -24.38
N ASN A 497 1.63 -14.35 -25.43
CA ASN A 497 2.21 -13.51 -26.48
C ASN A 497 1.11 -13.16 -27.49
N PHE A 498 1.04 -11.90 -27.87
CA PHE A 498 0.03 -11.45 -28.82
C PHE A 498 0.61 -11.35 -30.22
N ASP A 499 -0.08 -11.95 -31.19
CA ASP A 499 0.21 -11.73 -32.60
C ASP A 499 0.01 -10.27 -32.99
N THR A 500 0.88 -9.75 -33.83
CA THR A 500 0.76 -8.39 -34.34
C THR A 500 -0.43 -8.29 -35.31
N ILE A 501 -1.44 -7.53 -34.88
CA ILE A 501 -2.61 -7.26 -35.75
C ILE A 501 -2.27 -6.10 -36.67
N GLU A 502 -2.18 -6.36 -37.98
CA GLU A 502 -2.02 -5.30 -38.96
C GLU A 502 -3.37 -4.62 -39.21
N ALA A 503 -3.57 -3.45 -38.62
CA ALA A 503 -4.83 -2.71 -38.73
C ALA A 503 -5.33 -2.54 -40.20
N ALA A 504 -4.42 -2.37 -41.13
CA ALA A 504 -4.77 -2.25 -42.56
C ALA A 504 -5.40 -3.53 -43.16
N LYS A 505 -5.09 -4.72 -42.61
CA LYS A 505 -5.67 -5.99 -43.09
C LYS A 505 -7.02 -6.31 -42.47
N VAL A 506 -7.33 -5.66 -41.34
CA VAL A 506 -8.54 -5.92 -40.56
C VAL A 506 -9.64 -4.91 -40.84
N VAL A 507 -9.29 -3.72 -41.37
CA VAL A 507 -10.27 -2.71 -41.81
C VAL A 507 -11.06 -3.27 -42.96
N GLU A 508 -12.37 -3.33 -42.81
CA GLU A 508 -13.28 -3.66 -43.92
C GLU A 508 -13.43 -2.46 -44.84
N ALA A 509 -13.35 -2.73 -46.15
CA ALA A 509 -13.59 -1.70 -47.16
C ALA A 509 -15.07 -1.27 -47.14
N ASN A 510 -15.32 -0.01 -46.78
CA ASN A 510 -16.68 0.54 -46.64
C ASN A 510 -17.14 1.36 -47.85
N GLU A 511 -16.22 1.75 -48.71
CA GLU A 511 -16.48 2.60 -49.84
C GLU A 511 -16.08 1.90 -51.15
N LYS A 512 -16.93 2.03 -52.13
CA LYS A 512 -16.66 1.51 -53.48
C LYS A 512 -15.80 2.52 -54.23
N LEU A 513 -14.70 2.06 -54.80
CA LEU A 513 -13.78 2.86 -55.60
C LEU A 513 -14.16 2.68 -57.09
N TYR A 514 -14.34 3.78 -57.79
CA TYR A 514 -14.67 3.85 -59.19
C TYR A 514 -13.60 4.60 -59.98
N ILE A 515 -13.44 4.28 -61.24
CA ILE A 515 -12.57 4.98 -62.17
C ILE A 515 -13.39 5.51 -63.35
N ASN A 516 -13.10 6.72 -63.78
CA ASN A 516 -13.51 7.26 -65.07
C ASN A 516 -12.26 7.36 -65.95
N ARG A 517 -12.15 6.46 -66.91
CA ARG A 517 -10.98 6.39 -67.78
C ARG A 517 -11.01 7.44 -68.87
N GLU A 518 -12.22 7.94 -69.23
CA GLU A 518 -12.38 8.96 -70.25
C GLU A 518 -11.98 10.34 -69.77
N GLU A 519 -12.34 10.64 -68.50
CA GLU A 519 -12.04 11.93 -67.88
C GLU A 519 -10.78 11.88 -67.01
N GLY A 520 -10.19 10.70 -66.79
CA GLY A 520 -8.88 10.52 -66.17
C GLY A 520 -8.86 10.71 -64.64
N PHE A 521 -9.96 10.43 -63.90
CA PHE A 521 -9.98 10.51 -62.47
C PHE A 521 -10.49 9.22 -61.80
N ILE A 522 -10.16 9.08 -60.51
CA ILE A 522 -10.54 7.98 -59.62
C ILE A 522 -11.12 8.57 -58.34
N GLY A 523 -12.19 7.96 -57.80
CA GLY A 523 -12.85 8.46 -56.61
C GLY A 523 -13.92 7.55 -56.06
N THR A 524 -14.47 7.90 -54.89
CA THR A 524 -15.60 7.24 -54.26
C THR A 524 -16.91 7.93 -54.64
N ALA A 525 -18.05 7.21 -54.54
CA ALA A 525 -19.40 7.73 -54.82
C ALA A 525 -19.69 8.15 -56.28
N LEU A 526 -18.93 7.71 -57.25
CA LEU A 526 -19.18 7.98 -58.69
C LEU A 526 -20.28 7.06 -59.20
N LYS A 527 -21.37 7.61 -59.77
CA LYS A 527 -22.59 6.87 -60.08
C LYS A 527 -22.64 6.21 -61.49
N LYS A 528 -21.70 6.53 -62.37
CA LYS A 528 -21.69 6.07 -63.77
C LYS A 528 -20.34 5.50 -64.20
N ASP A 529 -19.41 5.34 -63.34
CA ASP A 529 -18.04 4.98 -63.67
C ASP A 529 -17.76 3.50 -63.36
N GLU A 530 -16.67 2.97 -63.90
CA GLU A 530 -16.28 1.58 -63.71
C GLU A 530 -15.85 1.30 -62.25
N PHE A 531 -16.48 0.31 -61.62
CA PHE A 531 -16.10 -0.18 -60.30
C PHE A 531 -14.76 -0.92 -60.36
N ILE A 532 -13.84 -0.57 -59.48
CA ILE A 532 -12.52 -1.19 -59.39
C ILE A 532 -12.38 -2.06 -58.15
N ALA A 533 -12.73 -1.53 -56.98
CA ALA A 533 -12.50 -2.16 -55.69
C ALA A 533 -13.43 -1.64 -54.59
N ASN A 534 -13.46 -2.37 -53.46
CA ASN A 534 -14.09 -1.94 -52.24
C ASN A 534 -13.00 -1.47 -51.25
#